data_057b41feb48e47659230f69496f470b6
#
_entry.id   057b41feb48e47659230f69496f470b6
#
_cell.length_a   1.000
_cell.length_b   1.000
_cell.length_c   1.000
_cell.angle_alpha   90.00
_cell.angle_beta   90.00
_cell.angle_gamma   90.00
#
_symmetry.space_group_name_H-M   'P 1'
#
loop_
_entity.id
_entity.type
_entity.pdbx_description
1 polymer ?
#
loop_
_entity_poly.entity_id
_entity_poly.type
_entity_poly.pdbx_seq_one_letter_code
_entity_poly.pdbx_strand_id
1 'polypeptide(L)'
;MKVIENTKYQLVAEIRGEGHSFCNLLRKTLLEEESVEFAGYNIDHPLLASPVFTLRTKRRQANVVLREGLDRMLARTDEFRKRFEQAVSDHGIDQSA
;
A
#
# COMPACT_ATOMS: atom_id res chain seq x y z
N MET A 1 6.83 -4.44 -1.66
CA MET A 1 5.41 -4.90 -1.64
C MET A 1 5.25 -6.07 -2.58
N LYS A 2 4.69 -7.13 -2.07
CA LYS A 2 4.48 -8.33 -2.88
C LYS A 2 2.99 -8.53 -3.08
N VAL A 3 2.54 -8.46 -4.33
CA VAL A 3 1.12 -8.65 -4.64
C VAL A 3 0.79 -10.13 -4.61
N ILE A 4 -0.17 -10.50 -3.77
CA ILE A 4 -0.62 -11.88 -3.61
C ILE A 4 -1.83 -12.13 -4.50
N GLU A 5 -2.74 -11.17 -4.54
CA GLU A 5 -3.94 -11.27 -5.35
C GLU A 5 -4.23 -9.90 -5.96
N ASN A 6 -4.55 -9.88 -7.23
CA ASN A 6 -4.85 -8.63 -7.92
C ASN A 6 -5.99 -8.86 -8.91
N THR A 7 -7.19 -8.63 -8.45
CA THR A 7 -8.36 -8.64 -9.31
C THR A 7 -8.81 -7.20 -9.54
N LYS A 8 -9.84 -7.02 -10.36
CA LYS A 8 -10.28 -5.68 -10.72
C LYS A 8 -10.65 -4.84 -9.49
N TYR A 9 -11.34 -5.45 -8.54
CA TYR A 9 -11.85 -4.73 -7.37
C TYR A 9 -11.27 -5.21 -6.04
N GLN A 10 -10.29 -6.07 -6.07
CA GLN A 10 -9.65 -6.54 -4.85
C GLN A 10 -8.17 -6.74 -5.05
N LEU A 11 -7.39 -6.19 -4.16
CA LEU A 11 -5.95 -6.34 -4.18
C LEU A 11 -5.49 -6.76 -2.79
N VAL A 12 -4.69 -7.83 -2.74
CA VAL A 12 -4.08 -8.32 -1.51
C VAL A 12 -2.57 -8.30 -1.71
N ALA A 13 -1.87 -7.64 -0.80
CA ALA A 13 -0.43 -7.48 -0.93
C ALA A 13 0.27 -7.62 0.40
N GLU A 14 1.41 -8.28 0.39
CA GLU A 14 2.29 -8.36 1.54
C GLU A 14 3.19 -7.14 1.55
N ILE A 15 3.22 -6.44 2.69
CA ILE A 15 3.99 -5.21 2.82
C ILE A 15 5.24 -5.49 3.65
N ARG A 16 6.33 -5.76 2.95
CA ARG A 16 7.58 -6.12 3.59
C ARG A 16 8.36 -4.90 4.05
N GLY A 17 9.01 -5.03 5.20
CA GLY A 17 9.89 -3.99 5.69
C GLY A 17 9.17 -2.85 6.39
N GLU A 18 7.86 -2.90 6.49
CA GLU A 18 7.09 -1.85 7.15
C GLU A 18 6.23 -2.45 8.26
N GLY A 19 5.95 -1.64 9.25
CA GLY A 19 5.16 -2.08 10.38
C GLY A 19 3.78 -1.46 10.42
N HIS A 20 3.20 -1.48 11.61
CA HIS A 20 1.85 -0.98 11.84
C HIS A 20 1.66 0.49 11.44
N SER A 21 2.68 1.31 11.68
CA SER A 21 2.56 2.74 11.38
C SER A 21 2.29 2.99 9.91
N PHE A 22 3.05 2.32 9.05
CA PHE A 22 2.88 2.44 7.61
C PHE A 22 1.51 1.92 7.17
N CYS A 23 1.17 0.71 7.62
CA CYS A 23 -0.08 0.07 7.21
C CYS A 23 -1.29 0.86 7.69
N ASN A 24 -1.22 1.39 8.90
CA ASN A 24 -2.32 2.16 9.46
C ASN A 24 -2.52 3.48 8.70
N LEU A 25 -1.42 4.14 8.36
CA LEU A 25 -1.49 5.37 7.58
C LEU A 25 -2.05 5.11 6.18
N LEU A 26 -1.58 4.05 5.55
CA LEU A 26 -2.10 3.66 4.24
C LEU A 26 -3.59 3.36 4.31
N ARG A 27 -4.02 2.62 5.33
CA ARG A 27 -5.42 2.31 5.51
C ARG A 27 -6.26 3.58 5.64
N LYS A 28 -5.82 4.49 6.49
CA LYS A 28 -6.55 5.75 6.69
C LYS A 28 -6.63 6.58 5.41
N THR A 29 -5.53 6.63 4.68
CA THR A 29 -5.49 7.39 3.44
C THR A 29 -6.42 6.79 2.40
N LEU A 30 -6.43 5.47 2.27
CA LEU A 30 -7.30 4.80 1.31
C LEU A 30 -8.77 4.96 1.66
N LEU A 31 -9.10 4.97 2.94
CA LEU A 31 -10.50 5.12 3.37
C LEU A 31 -11.07 6.50 3.04
N GLU A 32 -10.25 7.46 2.67
CA GLU A 32 -10.73 8.76 2.20
C GLU A 32 -11.37 8.68 0.81
N GLU A 33 -11.08 7.62 0.07
CA GLU A 33 -11.59 7.44 -1.28
C GLU A 33 -12.97 6.78 -1.24
N GLU A 34 -13.94 7.39 -1.89
CA GLU A 34 -15.31 6.89 -1.87
C GLU A 34 -15.45 5.50 -2.47
N SER A 35 -14.61 5.17 -3.45
CA SER A 35 -14.70 3.87 -4.10
C SER A 35 -14.12 2.73 -3.25
N VAL A 36 -13.53 3.02 -2.10
CA VAL A 36 -12.98 1.99 -1.22
C VAL A 36 -14.08 1.43 -0.36
N GLU A 37 -14.34 0.13 -0.49
CA GLU A 37 -15.29 -0.57 0.36
C GLU A 37 -14.62 -1.12 1.62
N PHE A 38 -13.36 -1.53 1.49
CA PHE A 38 -12.64 -2.11 2.61
C PHE A 38 -11.14 -1.86 2.43
N ALA A 39 -10.49 -1.45 3.50
CA ALA A 39 -9.04 -1.34 3.56
C ALA A 39 -8.59 -1.76 4.95
N GLY A 40 -7.73 -2.76 5.01
CA GLY A 40 -7.27 -3.27 6.29
C GLY A 40 -6.05 -4.14 6.13
N TYR A 41 -5.42 -4.46 7.23
CA TYR A 41 -4.24 -5.32 7.20
C TYR A 41 -4.26 -6.27 8.38
N ASN A 42 -3.49 -7.35 8.24
CA ASN A 42 -3.46 -8.41 9.23
C ASN A 42 -2.03 -8.92 9.38
N ILE A 43 -1.62 -9.20 10.61
CA ILE A 43 -0.33 -9.80 10.90
C ILE A 43 -0.61 -11.12 11.61
N ASP A 44 -0.59 -12.21 10.85
CA ASP A 44 -0.94 -13.52 11.38
C ASP A 44 0.16 -14.08 12.27
N HIS A 45 1.42 -13.87 11.90
CA HIS A 45 2.56 -14.40 12.64
C HIS A 45 3.56 -13.28 12.87
N PRO A 46 3.44 -12.56 14.01
CA PRO A 46 4.26 -11.37 14.26
C PRO A 46 5.76 -11.57 14.14
N LEU A 47 6.22 -12.79 14.40
CA LEU A 47 7.65 -13.07 14.37
C LEU A 47 8.19 -13.38 12.97
N LEU A 48 7.34 -13.82 12.06
CA LEU A 48 7.78 -14.32 10.77
C LEU A 48 7.14 -13.63 9.59
N ALA A 49 5.96 -13.08 9.76
CA ALA A 49 5.18 -12.58 8.63
C ALA A 49 5.19 -11.06 8.55
N SER A 50 5.21 -10.59 7.34
CA SER A 50 4.96 -9.19 7.05
C SER A 50 3.46 -8.94 7.06
N PRO A 51 3.02 -7.71 7.29
CA PRO A 51 1.60 -7.40 7.22
C PRO A 51 1.04 -7.72 5.83
N VAL A 52 -0.16 -8.28 5.82
CA VAL A 52 -0.89 -8.53 4.58
C VAL A 52 -2.01 -7.51 4.50
N PHE A 53 -1.96 -6.67 3.50
CA PHE A 53 -2.91 -5.59 3.31
C PHE A 53 -3.95 -5.99 2.27
N THR A 54 -5.22 -5.78 2.60
CA THR A 54 -6.33 -6.07 1.69
C THR A 54 -7.06 -4.78 1.35
N LEU A 55 -7.21 -4.53 0.06
CA LEU A 55 -7.96 -3.39 -0.45
C LEU A 55 -9.09 -3.90 -1.34
N ARG A 56 -10.31 -3.49 -1.05
CA ARG A 56 -11.46 -3.80 -1.87
C ARG A 56 -12.13 -2.52 -2.31
N THR A 57 -12.42 -2.44 -3.59
CA THR A 57 -13.00 -1.24 -4.17
C THR A 57 -14.27 -1.56 -4.95
N LYS A 58 -14.97 -0.50 -5.34
CA LYS A 58 -16.11 -0.55 -6.25
C LYS A 58 -15.95 0.57 -7.27
N ARG A 59 -16.40 0.36 -8.49
CA ARG A 59 -16.35 1.34 -9.59
C ARG A 59 -14.95 1.61 -10.14
N ARG A 60 -13.93 1.68 -9.28
CA ARG A 60 -12.56 1.93 -9.71
C ARG A 60 -11.70 0.69 -9.43
N GLN A 61 -10.71 0.48 -10.27
CA GLN A 61 -9.83 -0.66 -10.08
C GLN A 61 -8.99 -0.50 -8.82
N ALA A 62 -8.84 -1.62 -8.10
CA ALA A 62 -8.12 -1.60 -6.82
C ALA A 62 -6.67 -1.16 -6.97
N ASN A 63 -5.97 -1.62 -8.01
CA ASN A 63 -4.58 -1.24 -8.20
C ASN A 63 -4.41 0.25 -8.48
N VAL A 64 -5.36 0.87 -9.18
CA VAL A 64 -5.32 2.30 -9.43
C VAL A 64 -5.55 3.08 -8.15
N VAL A 65 -6.53 2.64 -7.36
CA VAL A 65 -6.86 3.30 -6.10
C VAL A 65 -5.69 3.17 -5.12
N LEU A 66 -5.04 2.02 -5.09
CA LEU A 66 -3.88 1.84 -4.21
C LEU A 66 -2.75 2.79 -4.60
N ARG A 67 -2.48 2.91 -5.90
CA ARG A 67 -1.42 3.81 -6.36
C ARG A 67 -1.71 5.26 -5.98
N GLU A 68 -2.93 5.70 -6.19
CA GLU A 68 -3.31 7.05 -5.82
C GLU A 68 -3.22 7.28 -4.31
N GLY A 69 -3.58 6.27 -3.52
CA GLY A 69 -3.46 6.35 -2.08
C GLY A 69 -2.01 6.47 -1.63
N LEU A 70 -1.13 5.69 -2.23
CA LEU A 70 0.29 5.79 -1.93
C LEU A 70 0.85 7.15 -2.31
N ASP A 71 0.47 7.68 -3.46
CA ASP A 71 0.92 9.00 -3.88
C ASP A 71 0.48 10.08 -2.91
N ARG A 72 -0.77 10.01 -2.45
CA ARG A 72 -1.26 10.96 -1.46
C ARG A 72 -0.53 10.85 -0.13
N MET A 73 -0.26 9.63 0.29
CA MET A 73 0.46 9.39 1.54
C MET A 73 1.87 9.98 1.46
N LEU A 74 2.56 9.76 0.35
CA LEU A 74 3.90 10.28 0.15
C LEU A 74 3.90 11.81 0.11
N ALA A 75 2.87 12.40 -0.48
CA ALA A 75 2.76 13.85 -0.55
C ALA A 75 2.54 14.48 0.82
N ARG A 76 1.92 13.74 1.74
CA ARG A 76 1.59 14.24 3.07
C ARG A 76 2.71 14.07 4.08
N THR A 77 3.66 13.17 3.80
CA THR A 77 4.66 12.77 4.80
C THR A 77 6.04 12.74 4.17
N ASP A 78 6.85 13.76 4.46
CA ASP A 78 8.21 13.85 3.92
C ASP A 78 9.05 12.66 4.30
N GLU A 79 8.89 12.16 5.50
CA GLU A 79 9.67 11.04 5.99
C GLU A 79 9.45 9.80 5.13
N PHE A 80 8.18 9.46 4.87
CA PHE A 80 7.88 8.31 4.02
C PHE A 80 8.34 8.55 2.59
N ARG A 81 8.22 9.77 2.11
CA ARG A 81 8.68 10.10 0.79
C ARG A 81 10.17 9.86 0.63
N LYS A 82 10.96 10.29 1.59
CA LYS A 82 12.41 10.08 1.54
C LYS A 82 12.75 8.60 1.58
N ARG A 83 12.10 7.85 2.42
CA ARG A 83 12.33 6.40 2.52
C ARG A 83 11.97 5.71 1.23
N PHE A 84 10.85 6.08 0.65
CA PHE A 84 10.40 5.50 -0.61
C PHE A 84 11.39 5.80 -1.73
N GLU A 85 11.81 7.05 -1.86
CA GLU A 85 12.75 7.45 -2.89
C GLU A 85 14.08 6.73 -2.75
N GLN A 86 14.54 6.57 -1.52
CA GLN A 86 15.79 5.88 -1.26
C GLN A 86 15.67 4.41 -1.62
N ALA A 87 14.59 3.76 -1.28
CA ALA A 87 14.38 2.36 -1.59
C ALA A 87 14.36 2.13 -3.10
N VAL A 88 13.69 3.02 -3.82
CA VAL A 88 13.64 2.95 -5.27
C VAL A 88 15.03 3.13 -5.88
N SER A 89 15.79 4.09 -5.37
CA SER A 89 17.13 4.35 -5.85
C SER A 89 18.07 3.17 -5.57
N ASP A 90 17.98 2.63 -4.35
CA ASP A 90 18.85 1.53 -3.93
C ASP A 90 18.60 0.27 -4.75
N HIS A 91 17.37 0.00 -5.11
CA HIS A 91 17.01 -1.20 -5.85
C HIS A 91 17.10 -1.00 -7.35
N GLY A 92 17.40 0.20 -7.79
CA GLY A 92 17.50 0.48 -9.21
C GLY A 92 16.19 0.30 -9.95
N ILE A 93 15.08 0.42 -9.26
CA ILE A 93 13.77 0.30 -9.87
C ILE A 93 13.56 1.48 -10.81
N ASP A 94 13.33 1.17 -12.06
CA ASP A 94 13.14 2.21 -13.04
C ASP A 94 11.73 2.75 -13.00
N GLN A 95 11.63 4.03 -12.73
CA GLN A 95 10.37 4.71 -12.57
C GLN A 95 9.77 5.16 -13.90
N SER A 96 10.61 5.19 -14.89
CA SER A 96 10.15 5.63 -16.21
C SER A 96 9.25 4.62 -16.87
N ALA A 97 9.32 3.41 -16.37
CA ALA A 97 8.48 2.37 -16.92
C ALA A 97 7.01 2.64 -16.65
#